data_87b818a8ff58b1aa71c8c47d9faca582
#
_entry.id   87b818a8ff58b1aa71c8c47d9faca582
#
_cell.length_a   1.000
_cell.length_b   1.000
_cell.length_c   1.000
_cell.angle_alpha   90.00
_cell.angle_beta   90.00
_cell.angle_gamma   90.00
#
_symmetry.space_group_name_H-M   'P 1'
#
loop_
_entity.id
_entity.type
_entity.pdbx_description
1 polymer ?
#
loop_
_entity_poly.entity_id
_entity_poly.type
_entity_poly.pdbx_seq_one_letter_code
_entity_poly.pdbx_strand_id
1 'polypeptide(L)'
;MSVLSYAQKIGQALMVPVAALPAAALLMGIGYWIDPDGWGANSQLAALLIKSGAAIIDNMGLLFAVGVAFGLAKDKHGSAALSGLVGFYVVTTLLSPAGVAQLQHIDISEVPAAFKKINNQFIGILIGVISAELYNRFYQVELPKALSFFSGKRLVPILVSFVMIAVSFALLYIWPHIFNALVSFGESIKDLGAVGAGIYGFFNRLLIPVGLHHALNSVFWFDVAGINDIPNFLGGAKSIAEGTATLGVTGMYQAGFFPVMMFGLPGAALAIYHCAKPNQKVQVASIMLAGALASFFTGITEPLEFSFMFVAPVLYVLHALLTGISVFIAATMHWIAGFGFSAGLVDMVLSSRNPLAVSWYMLLVQGIVFFAIYYFVFRFAINAFNLKTLGREDKAETTATPTQSNQSREERAVKFIAALGGSENFKTVDACITRLRLTLVDHHNINEDQLKALGSKGTVKLGNDGLQVILGPEAELVAEAIKAKLK
;
A
#
# COMPACT_ATOMS: atom_id res chain seq x y z
N MET A 1 -21.75 -3.00 -7.31
CA MET A 1 -20.44 -3.39 -6.78
C MET A 1 -20.57 -3.54 -5.28
N SER A 2 -20.07 -4.62 -4.66
CA SER A 2 -20.13 -4.73 -3.20
C SER A 2 -19.17 -3.72 -2.55
N VAL A 3 -19.47 -3.27 -1.32
CA VAL A 3 -18.60 -2.35 -0.55
C VAL A 3 -17.18 -2.92 -0.42
N LEU A 4 -17.06 -4.22 -0.17
CA LEU A 4 -15.77 -4.92 -0.07
C LEU A 4 -14.97 -4.86 -1.38
N SER A 5 -15.63 -5.07 -2.53
CA SER A 5 -14.98 -4.98 -3.84
C SER A 5 -14.48 -3.55 -4.16
N TYR A 6 -15.21 -2.53 -3.69
CA TYR A 6 -14.78 -1.14 -3.86
C TYR A 6 -13.60 -0.80 -2.95
N ALA A 7 -13.64 -1.20 -1.68
CA ALA A 7 -12.52 -1.05 -0.76
C ALA A 7 -11.24 -1.73 -1.26
N GLN A 8 -11.34 -2.93 -1.85
CA GLN A 8 -10.21 -3.62 -2.49
C GLN A 8 -9.61 -2.83 -3.67
N LYS A 9 -10.45 -2.12 -4.46
CA LYS A 9 -9.95 -1.24 -5.52
C LYS A 9 -9.21 -0.03 -4.97
N ILE A 10 -9.71 0.57 -3.88
CA ILE A 10 -9.00 1.65 -3.20
C ILE A 10 -7.65 1.14 -2.70
N GLY A 11 -7.60 -0.02 -2.02
CA GLY A 11 -6.35 -0.64 -1.57
C GLY A 11 -5.34 -0.84 -2.69
N GLN A 12 -5.79 -1.28 -3.87
CA GLN A 12 -4.91 -1.41 -5.05
C GLN A 12 -4.42 -0.06 -5.59
N ALA A 13 -5.28 0.96 -5.58
CA ALA A 13 -4.90 2.30 -6.03
C ALA A 13 -3.88 2.97 -5.09
N LEU A 14 -3.93 2.63 -3.79
CA LEU A 14 -2.97 3.11 -2.78
C LEU A 14 -1.53 2.61 -3.04
N MET A 15 -1.34 1.52 -3.77
CA MET A 15 0.01 1.05 -4.13
C MET A 15 0.77 2.03 -5.04
N VAL A 16 0.07 2.86 -5.81
CA VAL A 16 0.68 3.84 -6.72
C VAL A 16 1.50 4.89 -5.95
N PRO A 17 0.92 5.65 -4.99
CA PRO A 17 1.68 6.62 -4.21
C PRO A 17 2.71 5.97 -3.27
N VAL A 18 2.41 4.78 -2.73
CA VAL A 18 3.30 4.04 -1.83
C VAL A 18 4.60 3.63 -2.53
N ALA A 19 4.60 3.42 -3.85
CA ALA A 19 5.80 3.05 -4.60
C ALA A 19 6.94 4.10 -4.54
N ALA A 20 6.66 5.35 -4.16
CA ALA A 20 7.69 6.38 -3.98
C ALA A 20 8.37 6.35 -2.59
N LEU A 21 7.72 5.73 -1.59
CA LEU A 21 8.21 5.76 -0.20
C LEU A 21 9.54 5.04 0.03
N PRO A 22 9.86 3.90 -0.64
CA PRO A 22 11.17 3.27 -0.48
C PRO A 22 12.34 4.19 -0.80
N ALA A 23 12.22 5.00 -1.85
CA ALA A 23 13.26 5.97 -2.21
C ALA A 23 13.42 7.04 -1.13
N ALA A 24 12.32 7.56 -0.60
CA ALA A 24 12.33 8.54 0.48
C ALA A 24 13.00 7.98 1.74
N ALA A 25 12.63 6.77 2.14
CA ALA A 25 13.20 6.11 3.31
C ALA A 25 14.69 5.82 3.18
N LEU A 26 15.13 5.34 2.02
CA LEU A 26 16.56 5.10 1.76
C LEU A 26 17.36 6.40 1.84
N LEU A 27 16.87 7.47 1.22
CA LEU A 27 17.53 8.78 1.27
C LEU A 27 17.66 9.29 2.71
N MET A 28 16.54 9.29 3.45
CA MET A 28 16.56 9.73 4.85
C MET A 28 17.40 8.81 5.74
N GLY A 29 17.25 7.49 5.60
CA GLY A 29 17.98 6.51 6.39
C GLY A 29 19.50 6.61 6.19
N ILE A 30 19.97 6.74 4.95
CA ILE A 30 21.40 6.95 4.65
C ILE A 30 21.87 8.29 5.25
N GLY A 31 21.09 9.35 5.13
CA GLY A 31 21.41 10.65 5.70
C GLY A 31 21.54 10.60 7.23
N TYR A 32 20.60 9.96 7.92
CA TYR A 32 20.68 9.74 9.38
C TYR A 32 21.84 8.83 9.77
N TRP A 33 22.18 7.84 8.94
CA TRP A 33 23.30 6.95 9.20
C TRP A 33 24.66 7.68 9.08
N ILE A 34 24.76 8.67 8.18
CA ILE A 34 25.96 9.52 8.01
C ILE A 34 26.09 10.50 9.17
N ASP A 35 25.01 11.12 9.63
CA ASP A 35 24.99 12.14 10.68
C ASP A 35 23.88 11.87 11.69
N PRO A 36 24.05 10.84 12.56
CA PRO A 36 23.00 10.40 13.47
C PRO A 36 22.72 11.41 14.60
N ASP A 37 23.70 12.21 15.00
CA ASP A 37 23.58 13.18 16.09
C ASP A 37 23.22 14.58 15.59
N GLY A 38 23.70 14.96 14.41
CA GLY A 38 23.51 16.30 13.86
C GLY A 38 22.27 16.48 12.98
N TRP A 39 21.64 15.39 12.59
CA TRP A 39 20.46 15.42 11.72
C TRP A 39 20.69 16.22 10.42
N GLY A 40 21.88 16.10 9.87
CA GLY A 40 22.36 16.84 8.73
C GLY A 40 23.05 18.18 9.07
N ALA A 41 23.11 18.60 10.35
CA ALA A 41 23.79 19.82 10.73
C ALA A 41 25.30 19.74 10.56
N ASN A 42 25.89 18.54 10.74
CA ASN A 42 27.34 18.33 10.68
C ASN A 42 27.81 17.85 9.28
N SER A 43 26.90 17.51 8.38
CA SER A 43 27.20 16.99 7.04
C SER A 43 26.26 17.51 5.98
N GLN A 44 26.80 18.26 5.02
CA GLN A 44 26.03 18.77 3.88
C GLN A 44 25.39 17.63 3.06
N LEU A 45 26.10 16.51 2.89
CA LEU A 45 25.56 15.34 2.18
C LEU A 45 24.40 14.72 2.96
N ALA A 46 24.52 14.55 4.28
CA ALA A 46 23.45 14.07 5.11
C ALA A 46 22.22 14.99 5.04
N ALA A 47 22.43 16.30 5.15
CA ALA A 47 21.36 17.30 5.01
C ALA A 47 20.63 17.19 3.67
N LEU A 48 21.38 17.05 2.56
CA LEU A 48 20.81 16.89 1.22
C LEU A 48 19.93 15.63 1.15
N LEU A 49 20.44 14.50 1.62
CA LEU A 49 19.73 13.22 1.58
C LEU A 49 18.47 13.25 2.45
N ILE A 50 18.59 13.73 3.70
CA ILE A 50 17.46 13.85 4.63
C ILE A 50 16.37 14.76 4.03
N LYS A 51 16.73 15.94 3.55
CA LYS A 51 15.76 16.89 2.96
C LYS A 51 15.10 16.36 1.70
N SER A 52 15.83 15.62 0.87
CA SER A 52 15.28 15.00 -0.33
C SER A 52 14.24 13.91 0.00
N GLY A 53 14.51 13.08 0.98
CA GLY A 53 13.55 12.08 1.45
C GLY A 53 12.35 12.70 2.17
N ALA A 54 12.59 13.68 3.05
CA ALA A 54 11.55 14.42 3.75
C ALA A 54 10.58 15.11 2.79
N ALA A 55 11.07 15.65 1.67
CA ALA A 55 10.21 16.28 0.65
C ALA A 55 9.14 15.32 0.10
N ILE A 56 9.39 14.02 0.07
CA ILE A 56 8.40 13.01 -0.32
C ILE A 56 7.46 12.71 0.84
N ILE A 57 7.99 12.48 2.04
CA ILE A 57 7.19 12.07 3.22
C ILE A 57 6.28 13.20 3.69
N ASP A 58 6.75 14.44 3.72
CA ASP A 58 5.97 15.61 4.15
C ASP A 58 4.81 15.92 3.19
N ASN A 59 4.90 15.46 1.93
CA ASN A 59 3.87 15.63 0.91
C ASN A 59 3.05 14.36 0.63
N MET A 60 3.03 13.40 1.55
CA MET A 60 2.27 12.15 1.36
C MET A 60 0.79 12.38 1.10
N GLY A 61 0.13 13.33 1.78
CA GLY A 61 -1.27 13.64 1.53
C GLY A 61 -1.54 13.97 0.05
N LEU A 62 -0.68 14.78 -0.55
CA LEU A 62 -0.74 15.12 -1.97
C LEU A 62 -0.49 13.91 -2.87
N LEU A 63 0.54 13.11 -2.56
CA LEU A 63 0.87 11.90 -3.33
C LEU A 63 -0.28 10.91 -3.31
N PHE A 64 -0.96 10.75 -2.17
CA PHE A 64 -2.14 9.90 -2.06
C PHE A 64 -3.33 10.44 -2.86
N ALA A 65 -3.59 11.76 -2.84
CA ALA A 65 -4.66 12.34 -3.64
C ALA A 65 -4.45 12.11 -5.15
N VAL A 66 -3.24 12.34 -5.63
CA VAL A 66 -2.85 12.16 -7.04
C VAL A 66 -2.85 10.68 -7.42
N GLY A 67 -2.19 9.84 -6.61
CA GLY A 67 -2.02 8.42 -6.89
C GLY A 67 -3.32 7.64 -6.85
N VAL A 68 -4.20 7.92 -5.88
CA VAL A 68 -5.53 7.28 -5.78
C VAL A 68 -6.44 7.72 -6.92
N ALA A 69 -6.45 9.03 -7.25
CA ALA A 69 -7.23 9.52 -8.39
C ALA A 69 -6.81 8.83 -9.70
N PHE A 70 -5.51 8.68 -9.94
CA PHE A 70 -4.97 7.96 -11.09
C PHE A 70 -5.25 6.46 -11.02
N GLY A 71 -5.00 5.82 -9.88
CA GLY A 71 -5.12 4.38 -9.70
C GLY A 71 -6.55 3.85 -9.85
N LEU A 72 -7.56 4.65 -9.45
CA LEU A 72 -8.98 4.33 -9.60
C LEU A 72 -9.57 4.75 -10.95
N ALA A 73 -8.88 5.57 -11.76
CA ALA A 73 -9.35 5.99 -13.07
C ALA A 73 -9.40 4.81 -14.05
N LYS A 74 -10.50 4.68 -14.80
CA LYS A 74 -10.74 3.55 -15.73
C LYS A 74 -9.67 3.44 -16.81
N ASP A 75 -9.23 4.57 -17.35
CA ASP A 75 -8.26 4.65 -18.44
C ASP A 75 -6.87 5.07 -17.99
N LYS A 76 -6.66 5.27 -16.68
CA LYS A 76 -5.39 5.68 -16.05
C LYS A 76 -4.73 6.86 -16.78
N HIS A 77 -5.53 7.87 -17.07
CA HIS A 77 -5.06 9.05 -17.80
C HIS A 77 -4.56 10.15 -16.84
N GLY A 78 -3.55 10.92 -17.25
CA GLY A 78 -2.97 12.01 -16.47
C GLY A 78 -3.95 13.09 -15.99
N SER A 79 -5.09 13.30 -16.68
CA SER A 79 -6.14 14.20 -16.21
C SER A 79 -6.79 13.76 -14.90
N ALA A 80 -6.85 12.46 -14.62
CA ALA A 80 -7.33 11.97 -13.33
C ALA A 80 -6.36 12.36 -12.19
N ALA A 81 -5.05 12.19 -12.44
CA ALA A 81 -3.99 12.62 -11.53
C ALA A 81 -4.06 14.14 -11.28
N LEU A 82 -4.19 14.93 -12.35
CA LEU A 82 -4.36 16.38 -12.26
C LEU A 82 -5.62 16.76 -11.47
N SER A 83 -6.71 16.02 -11.63
CA SER A 83 -7.94 16.25 -10.85
C SER A 83 -7.71 16.02 -9.36
N GLY A 84 -6.98 14.96 -8.98
CA GLY A 84 -6.56 14.73 -7.59
C GLY A 84 -5.69 15.85 -7.03
N LEU A 85 -4.73 16.33 -7.82
CA LEU A 85 -3.85 17.45 -7.48
C LEU A 85 -4.66 18.74 -7.22
N VAL A 86 -5.51 19.12 -8.16
CA VAL A 86 -6.37 20.32 -8.06
C VAL A 86 -7.29 20.21 -6.85
N GLY A 87 -7.95 19.06 -6.67
CA GLY A 87 -8.82 18.82 -5.53
C GLY A 87 -8.10 18.97 -4.20
N PHE A 88 -6.89 18.43 -4.11
CA PHE A 88 -6.09 18.52 -2.89
C PHE A 88 -5.72 19.97 -2.54
N TYR A 89 -5.25 20.74 -3.51
CA TYR A 89 -4.93 22.15 -3.27
C TYR A 89 -6.17 22.97 -2.90
N VAL A 90 -7.32 22.74 -3.54
CA VAL A 90 -8.55 23.46 -3.18
C VAL A 90 -8.91 23.19 -1.72
N VAL A 91 -8.97 21.95 -1.30
CA VAL A 91 -9.35 21.57 0.07
C VAL A 91 -8.34 22.07 1.10
N THR A 92 -7.05 21.80 0.88
CA THR A 92 -6.02 22.18 1.86
C THR A 92 -5.78 23.68 1.96
N THR A 93 -6.06 24.44 0.90
CA THR A 93 -6.01 25.91 0.93
C THR A 93 -7.22 26.49 1.66
N LEU A 94 -8.43 26.07 1.31
CA LEU A 94 -9.66 26.57 1.94
C LEU A 94 -9.73 26.19 3.44
N LEU A 95 -9.25 25.02 3.79
CA LEU A 95 -9.24 24.51 5.17
C LEU A 95 -7.88 24.69 5.87
N SER A 96 -6.97 25.49 5.32
CA SER A 96 -5.79 25.94 6.06
C SER A 96 -6.23 26.80 7.27
N PRO A 97 -5.42 26.90 8.33
CA PRO A 97 -5.76 27.77 9.45
C PRO A 97 -6.14 29.20 9.04
N ALA A 98 -5.40 29.79 8.08
CA ALA A 98 -5.70 31.11 7.55
C ALA A 98 -7.01 31.13 6.75
N GLY A 99 -7.27 30.10 5.92
CA GLY A 99 -8.52 29.97 5.17
C GLY A 99 -9.73 29.84 6.09
N VAL A 100 -9.64 28.99 7.12
CA VAL A 100 -10.73 28.81 8.10
C VAL A 100 -10.98 30.09 8.90
N ALA A 101 -9.93 30.77 9.37
CA ALA A 101 -10.05 32.05 10.06
C ALA A 101 -10.81 33.07 9.21
N GLN A 102 -10.47 33.18 7.91
CA GLN A 102 -11.16 34.06 6.97
C GLN A 102 -12.62 33.64 6.73
N LEU A 103 -12.89 32.33 6.54
CA LEU A 103 -14.23 31.82 6.24
C LEU A 103 -15.19 31.93 7.43
N GLN A 104 -14.69 31.80 8.65
CA GLN A 104 -15.49 31.87 9.89
C GLN A 104 -15.45 33.24 10.56
N HIS A 105 -14.66 34.19 10.05
CA HIS A 105 -14.45 35.50 10.64
C HIS A 105 -13.98 35.46 12.10
N ILE A 106 -13.04 34.53 12.41
CA ILE A 106 -12.44 34.37 13.73
C ILE A 106 -10.94 34.68 13.69
N ASP A 107 -10.32 34.88 14.85
CA ASP A 107 -8.86 35.00 14.94
C ASP A 107 -8.19 33.68 14.61
N ILE A 108 -7.00 33.70 14.00
CA ILE A 108 -6.25 32.49 13.62
C ILE A 108 -5.88 31.64 14.85
N SER A 109 -5.77 32.25 16.03
CA SER A 109 -5.52 31.56 17.29
C SER A 109 -6.71 30.73 17.78
N GLU A 110 -7.93 31.10 17.37
CA GLU A 110 -9.18 30.40 17.71
C GLU A 110 -9.50 29.23 16.77
N VAL A 111 -8.74 29.09 15.66
CA VAL A 111 -8.96 28.01 14.69
C VAL A 111 -8.67 26.66 15.33
N PRO A 112 -9.61 25.69 15.27
CA PRO A 112 -9.42 24.36 15.80
C PRO A 112 -8.13 23.68 15.31
N ALA A 113 -7.43 22.98 16.22
CA ALA A 113 -6.17 22.28 15.94
C ALA A 113 -6.28 21.30 14.77
N ALA A 114 -7.47 20.76 14.53
CA ALA A 114 -7.78 19.86 13.43
C ALA A 114 -7.35 20.44 12.06
N PHE A 115 -7.49 21.73 11.85
CA PHE A 115 -7.16 22.37 10.57
C PHE A 115 -5.66 22.59 10.38
N LYS A 116 -4.86 22.58 11.45
CA LYS A 116 -3.38 22.54 11.35
C LYS A 116 -2.89 21.22 10.75
N LYS A 117 -3.72 20.17 10.82
CA LYS A 117 -3.43 18.80 10.34
C LYS A 117 -4.30 18.39 9.15
N ILE A 118 -4.80 19.35 8.38
CA ILE A 118 -5.62 19.06 7.19
C ILE A 118 -4.80 18.42 6.06
N ASN A 119 -3.51 18.69 5.98
CA ASN A 119 -2.59 18.06 5.03
C ASN A 119 -2.15 16.71 5.60
N ASN A 120 -2.93 15.66 5.34
CA ASN A 120 -2.64 14.30 5.79
C ASN A 120 -3.11 13.27 4.76
N GLN A 121 -2.71 12.00 4.94
CA GLN A 121 -3.02 10.91 4.02
C GLN A 121 -4.52 10.60 3.94
N PHE A 122 -5.25 10.70 5.06
CA PHE A 122 -6.69 10.44 5.09
C PHE A 122 -7.44 11.41 4.16
N ILE A 123 -7.15 12.70 4.28
CA ILE A 123 -7.71 13.74 3.40
C ILE A 123 -7.27 13.51 1.94
N GLY A 124 -6.00 13.13 1.72
CA GLY A 124 -5.49 12.78 0.39
C GLY A 124 -6.26 11.63 -0.26
N ILE A 125 -6.50 10.54 0.48
CA ILE A 125 -7.28 9.39 0.01
C ILE A 125 -8.72 9.82 -0.33
N LEU A 126 -9.39 10.54 0.56
CA LEU A 126 -10.76 11.02 0.36
C LEU A 126 -10.88 11.84 -0.94
N ILE A 127 -9.98 12.81 -1.13
CA ILE A 127 -9.96 13.65 -2.33
C ILE A 127 -9.66 12.83 -3.58
N GLY A 128 -8.71 11.90 -3.49
CA GLY A 128 -8.36 11.02 -4.59
C GLY A 128 -9.54 10.16 -5.05
N VAL A 129 -10.29 9.59 -4.12
CA VAL A 129 -11.50 8.79 -4.39
C VAL A 129 -12.58 9.65 -5.07
N ILE A 130 -12.90 10.82 -4.50
CA ILE A 130 -13.92 11.72 -5.09
C ILE A 130 -13.51 12.18 -6.49
N SER A 131 -12.23 12.52 -6.67
CA SER A 131 -11.70 12.95 -7.98
C SER A 131 -11.78 11.83 -9.02
N ALA A 132 -11.48 10.59 -8.63
CA ALA A 132 -11.59 9.43 -9.50
C ALA A 132 -13.03 9.13 -9.89
N GLU A 133 -13.98 9.22 -8.97
CA GLU A 133 -15.41 9.01 -9.25
C GLU A 133 -15.94 10.07 -10.22
N LEU A 134 -15.59 11.33 -10.01
CA LEU A 134 -15.92 12.41 -10.95
C LEU A 134 -15.27 12.17 -12.31
N TYR A 135 -13.99 11.76 -12.32
CA TYR A 135 -13.29 11.43 -13.56
C TYR A 135 -13.99 10.31 -14.30
N ASN A 136 -14.25 9.20 -13.67
CA ASN A 136 -14.88 8.02 -14.26
C ASN A 136 -16.30 8.26 -14.79
N ARG A 137 -16.97 9.30 -14.26
CA ARG A 137 -18.32 9.68 -14.69
C ARG A 137 -18.32 10.69 -15.83
N PHE A 138 -17.36 11.62 -15.89
CA PHE A 138 -17.43 12.80 -16.75
C PHE A 138 -16.36 12.88 -17.83
N TYR A 139 -15.36 11.97 -17.89
CA TYR A 139 -14.22 12.05 -18.81
C TYR A 139 -14.59 11.90 -20.31
N GLN A 140 -15.81 11.48 -20.63
CA GLN A 140 -16.31 11.33 -22.01
C GLN A 140 -17.43 12.32 -22.34
N VAL A 141 -17.78 13.22 -21.43
CA VAL A 141 -18.88 14.18 -21.63
C VAL A 141 -18.47 15.22 -22.68
N GLU A 142 -19.30 15.36 -23.71
CA GLU A 142 -19.16 16.42 -24.71
C GLU A 142 -20.00 17.64 -24.33
N LEU A 143 -19.38 18.80 -24.36
CA LEU A 143 -20.04 20.08 -24.13
C LEU A 143 -20.52 20.71 -25.46
N PRO A 144 -21.47 21.66 -25.43
CA PRO A 144 -21.86 22.42 -26.61
C PRO A 144 -20.68 23.02 -27.35
N LYS A 145 -20.79 23.23 -28.67
CA LYS A 145 -19.70 23.68 -29.55
C LYS A 145 -18.91 24.87 -29.02
N ALA A 146 -19.58 25.85 -28.38
CA ALA A 146 -18.93 27.03 -27.79
C ALA A 146 -17.97 26.69 -26.63
N LEU A 147 -18.17 25.56 -25.96
CA LEU A 147 -17.40 25.10 -24.82
C LEU A 147 -16.62 23.80 -25.13
N SER A 148 -16.57 23.39 -26.38
CA SER A 148 -15.98 22.11 -26.81
C SER A 148 -14.52 21.95 -26.40
N PHE A 149 -13.75 23.04 -26.27
CA PHE A 149 -12.39 23.02 -25.76
C PHE A 149 -12.28 22.39 -24.36
N PHE A 150 -13.29 22.56 -23.53
CA PHE A 150 -13.36 22.02 -22.17
C PHE A 150 -14.00 20.63 -22.10
N SER A 151 -14.37 20.01 -23.21
CA SER A 151 -15.03 18.71 -23.24
C SER A 151 -14.12 17.57 -22.80
N GLY A 152 -14.75 16.48 -22.37
CA GLY A 152 -14.09 15.22 -22.04
C GLY A 152 -13.16 15.33 -20.83
N LYS A 153 -11.94 14.85 -20.98
CA LYS A 153 -10.95 14.77 -19.89
C LYS A 153 -10.54 16.12 -19.32
N ARG A 154 -10.67 17.22 -20.09
CA ARG A 154 -10.38 18.59 -19.65
C ARG A 154 -11.45 19.17 -18.73
N LEU A 155 -12.68 18.67 -18.85
CA LEU A 155 -13.80 19.07 -18.00
C LEU A 155 -13.59 18.65 -16.54
N VAL A 156 -12.96 17.49 -16.32
CA VAL A 156 -12.93 16.87 -14.99
C VAL A 156 -12.18 17.69 -13.95
N PRO A 157 -10.94 18.20 -14.17
CA PRO A 157 -10.28 19.07 -13.19
C PRO A 157 -11.10 20.30 -12.84
N ILE A 158 -11.85 20.86 -13.81
CA ILE A 158 -12.75 22.00 -13.59
C ILE A 158 -13.90 21.60 -12.67
N LEU A 159 -14.57 20.49 -12.95
CA LEU A 159 -15.66 19.98 -12.11
C LEU A 159 -15.17 19.66 -10.70
N VAL A 160 -13.99 19.05 -10.59
CA VAL A 160 -13.38 18.72 -9.29
C VAL A 160 -13.16 19.99 -8.48
N SER A 161 -12.66 21.08 -9.06
CA SER A 161 -12.45 22.32 -8.31
C SER A 161 -13.77 22.86 -7.69
N PHE A 162 -14.89 22.82 -8.41
CA PHE A 162 -16.18 23.22 -7.87
C PHE A 162 -16.73 22.25 -6.82
N VAL A 163 -16.64 20.95 -7.07
CA VAL A 163 -17.11 19.93 -6.11
C VAL A 163 -16.30 19.99 -4.82
N MET A 164 -14.98 20.25 -4.91
CA MET A 164 -14.13 20.36 -3.73
C MET A 164 -14.40 21.60 -2.88
N ILE A 165 -15.00 22.67 -3.43
CA ILE A 165 -15.52 23.77 -2.62
C ILE A 165 -16.65 23.26 -1.71
N ALA A 166 -17.60 22.51 -2.27
CA ALA A 166 -18.69 21.92 -1.48
C ALA A 166 -18.16 20.88 -0.46
N VAL A 167 -17.18 20.07 -0.84
CA VAL A 167 -16.51 19.13 0.06
C VAL A 167 -15.77 19.86 1.18
N SER A 168 -15.08 20.97 0.88
CA SER A 168 -14.42 21.80 1.88
C SER A 168 -15.42 22.40 2.86
N PHE A 169 -16.57 22.87 2.37
CA PHE A 169 -17.62 23.39 3.22
C PHE A 169 -18.17 22.29 4.17
N ALA A 170 -18.38 21.09 3.68
CA ALA A 170 -18.78 19.96 4.52
C ALA A 170 -17.69 19.60 5.55
N LEU A 171 -16.42 19.52 5.12
CA LEU A 171 -15.29 19.20 6.00
C LEU A 171 -15.03 20.31 7.04
N LEU A 172 -15.38 21.57 6.78
CA LEU A 172 -15.27 22.64 7.74
C LEU A 172 -15.98 22.32 9.07
N TYR A 173 -17.10 21.59 8.99
CA TYR A 173 -17.89 21.18 10.16
C TYR A 173 -17.62 19.74 10.60
N ILE A 174 -17.34 18.84 9.66
CA ILE A 174 -17.21 17.39 9.95
C ILE A 174 -15.80 17.04 10.40
N TRP A 175 -14.76 17.65 9.78
CA TRP A 175 -13.37 17.29 10.03
C TRP A 175 -12.94 17.43 11.50
N PRO A 176 -13.28 18.51 12.24
CA PRO A 176 -12.92 18.61 13.66
C PRO A 176 -13.44 17.44 14.50
N HIS A 177 -14.64 16.93 14.23
CA HIS A 177 -15.21 15.79 14.96
C HIS A 177 -14.46 14.48 14.63
N ILE A 178 -14.16 14.25 13.34
CA ILE A 178 -13.37 13.08 12.91
C ILE A 178 -11.97 13.15 13.54
N PHE A 179 -11.32 14.31 13.46
CA PHE A 179 -10.00 14.54 14.03
C PHE A 179 -9.97 14.27 15.53
N ASN A 180 -10.90 14.86 16.29
CA ASN A 180 -10.98 14.65 17.73
C ASN A 180 -11.23 13.18 18.08
N ALA A 181 -12.08 12.48 17.33
CA ALA A 181 -12.30 11.04 17.52
C ALA A 181 -11.02 10.23 17.25
N LEU A 182 -10.26 10.57 16.21
CA LEU A 182 -8.97 9.92 15.91
C LEU A 182 -7.92 10.21 16.99
N VAL A 183 -7.85 11.46 17.48
CA VAL A 183 -6.94 11.84 18.57
C VAL A 183 -7.29 11.09 19.85
N SER A 184 -8.57 11.11 20.27
CA SER A 184 -9.01 10.40 21.48
C SER A 184 -8.80 8.89 21.38
N PHE A 185 -9.01 8.31 20.20
CA PHE A 185 -8.70 6.90 19.96
C PHE A 185 -7.20 6.63 20.08
N GLY A 186 -6.35 7.47 19.46
CA GLY A 186 -4.89 7.37 19.56
C GLY A 186 -4.39 7.49 21.00
N GLU A 187 -4.87 8.48 21.76
CA GLU A 187 -4.54 8.69 23.16
C GLU A 187 -4.98 7.50 24.03
N SER A 188 -6.21 7.00 23.84
CA SER A 188 -6.71 5.83 24.56
C SER A 188 -5.85 4.59 24.36
N ILE A 189 -5.33 4.39 23.14
CA ILE A 189 -4.41 3.28 22.85
C ILE A 189 -3.01 3.55 23.41
N LYS A 190 -2.52 4.79 23.31
CA LYS A 190 -1.23 5.21 23.85
C LYS A 190 -1.16 4.97 25.38
N ASP A 191 -2.24 5.29 26.10
CA ASP A 191 -2.32 5.10 27.54
C ASP A 191 -2.26 3.64 27.98
N LEU A 192 -2.57 2.70 27.06
CA LEU A 192 -2.40 1.27 27.29
C LEU A 192 -0.94 0.80 27.13
N GLY A 193 0.00 1.68 26.76
CA GLY A 193 1.42 1.36 26.61
C GLY A 193 1.66 0.18 25.65
N ALA A 194 2.38 -0.84 26.10
CA ALA A 194 2.72 -2.01 25.28
C ALA A 194 1.49 -2.79 24.78
N VAL A 195 0.42 -2.86 25.56
CA VAL A 195 -0.85 -3.49 25.14
C VAL A 195 -1.44 -2.70 23.99
N GLY A 196 -1.44 -1.38 24.06
CA GLY A 196 -1.88 -0.50 22.99
C GLY A 196 -1.08 -0.69 21.70
N ALA A 197 0.24 -0.83 21.81
CA ALA A 197 1.10 -1.13 20.67
C ALA A 197 0.74 -2.46 20.03
N GLY A 198 0.44 -3.51 20.81
CA GLY A 198 -0.03 -4.79 20.32
C GLY A 198 -1.39 -4.70 19.62
N ILE A 199 -2.35 -3.96 20.19
CA ILE A 199 -3.66 -3.70 19.57
C ILE A 199 -3.48 -2.98 18.23
N TYR A 200 -2.65 -1.96 18.18
CA TYR A 200 -2.30 -1.26 16.94
C TYR A 200 -1.74 -2.22 15.90
N GLY A 201 -0.74 -3.04 16.26
CA GLY A 201 -0.12 -4.00 15.35
C GLY A 201 -1.11 -5.00 14.76
N PHE A 202 -2.06 -5.49 15.57
CA PHE A 202 -3.13 -6.38 15.14
C PHE A 202 -4.05 -5.70 14.11
N PHE A 203 -4.61 -4.53 14.44
CA PHE A 203 -5.52 -3.83 13.55
C PHE A 203 -4.82 -3.28 12.31
N ASN A 204 -3.55 -2.87 12.41
CA ASN A 204 -2.75 -2.48 11.26
C ASN A 204 -2.77 -3.57 10.18
N ARG A 205 -2.48 -4.82 10.55
CA ARG A 205 -2.53 -5.94 9.61
C ARG A 205 -3.95 -6.27 9.16
N LEU A 206 -4.90 -6.32 10.08
CA LEU A 206 -6.28 -6.68 9.77
C LEU A 206 -6.93 -5.73 8.73
N LEU A 207 -6.50 -4.48 8.69
CA LEU A 207 -7.04 -3.45 7.81
C LEU A 207 -6.35 -3.35 6.43
N ILE A 208 -5.24 -4.07 6.19
CA ILE A 208 -4.55 -4.08 4.88
C ILE A 208 -5.48 -4.50 3.73
N PRO A 209 -6.33 -5.57 3.84
CA PRO A 209 -7.19 -6.01 2.75
C PRO A 209 -8.14 -4.94 2.22
N VAL A 210 -8.50 -3.99 3.06
CA VAL A 210 -9.40 -2.87 2.73
C VAL A 210 -8.66 -1.54 2.55
N GLY A 211 -7.33 -1.51 2.72
CA GLY A 211 -6.49 -0.32 2.56
C GLY A 211 -6.57 0.70 3.70
N LEU A 212 -7.36 0.43 4.75
CA LEU A 212 -7.58 1.37 5.86
C LEU A 212 -6.43 1.43 6.87
N HIS A 213 -5.43 0.53 6.77
CA HIS A 213 -4.24 0.59 7.62
C HIS A 213 -3.46 1.91 7.46
N HIS A 214 -3.50 2.56 6.29
CA HIS A 214 -2.89 3.88 6.10
C HIS A 214 -3.56 4.97 6.94
N ALA A 215 -4.88 4.92 7.12
CA ALA A 215 -5.58 5.82 8.03
C ALA A 215 -5.15 5.60 9.48
N LEU A 216 -4.98 4.33 9.88
CA LEU A 216 -4.48 3.98 11.22
C LEU A 216 -3.01 4.41 11.40
N ASN A 217 -2.16 4.23 10.38
CA ASN A 217 -0.77 4.68 10.39
C ASN A 217 -0.65 6.20 10.56
N SER A 218 -1.57 6.97 9.98
CA SER A 218 -1.55 8.43 10.14
C SER A 218 -1.74 8.89 11.59
N VAL A 219 -2.39 8.06 12.42
CA VAL A 219 -2.58 8.32 13.86
C VAL A 219 -1.31 7.99 14.66
N PHE A 220 -0.68 6.83 14.41
CA PHE A 220 0.42 6.32 15.23
C PHE A 220 1.81 6.64 14.68
N TRP A 221 2.01 6.47 13.38
CA TRP A 221 3.32 6.71 12.76
C TRP A 221 3.55 8.18 12.42
N PHE A 222 2.46 8.92 12.12
CA PHE A 222 2.53 10.32 11.73
C PHE A 222 1.81 11.22 12.72
N ASP A 223 1.72 12.51 12.42
CA ASP A 223 1.38 13.55 13.37
C ASP A 223 -0.13 13.91 13.39
N VAL A 224 -1.02 12.98 13.06
CA VAL A 224 -2.46 13.28 13.12
C VAL A 224 -2.95 13.39 14.56
N ALA A 225 -2.53 12.47 15.43
CA ALA A 225 -2.88 12.46 16.86
C ALA A 225 -1.73 12.87 17.79
N GLY A 226 -0.69 13.50 17.26
CA GLY A 226 0.45 13.96 18.05
C GLY A 226 1.39 12.85 18.56
N ILE A 227 1.23 11.59 18.11
CA ILE A 227 2.12 10.47 18.48
C ILE A 227 3.41 10.56 17.68
N ASN A 228 3.29 10.69 16.34
CA ASN A 228 4.38 10.99 15.41
C ASN A 228 5.60 10.06 15.56
N ASP A 229 5.36 8.76 15.74
CA ASP A 229 6.37 7.79 16.19
C ASP A 229 7.56 7.67 15.21
N ILE A 230 7.31 7.67 13.88
CA ILE A 230 8.38 7.57 12.87
C ILE A 230 9.25 8.82 12.85
N PRO A 231 8.72 10.04 12.65
CA PRO A 231 9.55 11.25 12.65
C PRO A 231 10.29 11.49 13.98
N ASN A 232 9.62 11.22 15.12
CA ASN A 232 10.25 11.35 16.42
C ASN A 232 11.38 10.35 16.62
N PHE A 233 11.22 9.10 16.19
CA PHE A 233 12.29 8.11 16.22
C PHE A 233 13.46 8.52 15.30
N LEU A 234 13.17 8.86 14.06
CA LEU A 234 14.20 9.24 13.08
C LEU A 234 14.95 10.51 13.49
N GLY A 235 14.32 11.42 14.24
CA GLY A 235 14.95 12.62 14.79
C GLY A 235 16.03 12.35 15.84
N GLY A 236 16.09 11.13 16.42
CA GLY A 236 17.18 10.67 17.26
C GLY A 236 17.51 11.61 18.42
N ALA A 237 18.77 12.02 18.54
CA ALA A 237 19.26 12.91 19.57
C ALA A 237 18.52 14.26 19.59
N LYS A 238 18.13 14.79 18.44
CA LYS A 238 17.37 16.03 18.36
C LYS A 238 15.99 15.89 19.00
N SER A 239 15.25 14.82 18.67
CA SER A 239 13.93 14.57 19.26
C SER A 239 14.01 14.35 20.78
N ILE A 240 15.09 13.74 21.28
CA ILE A 240 15.36 13.63 22.74
C ILE A 240 15.56 15.01 23.33
N ALA A 241 16.39 15.86 22.73
CA ALA A 241 16.69 17.20 23.23
C ALA A 241 15.46 18.13 23.21
N GLU A 242 14.58 17.99 22.23
CA GLU A 242 13.32 18.72 22.10
C GLU A 242 12.18 18.16 23.00
N GLY A 243 12.41 17.01 23.67
CA GLY A 243 11.41 16.36 24.52
C GLY A 243 10.27 15.69 23.75
N THR A 244 10.41 15.50 22.43
CA THR A 244 9.41 14.85 21.56
C THR A 244 9.61 13.33 21.47
N ALA A 245 10.75 12.81 21.94
CA ALA A 245 11.05 11.38 21.98
C ALA A 245 11.49 10.93 23.39
N THR A 246 11.06 9.72 23.75
CA THR A 246 11.41 9.08 25.03
C THR A 246 12.12 7.76 24.77
N LEU A 247 13.28 7.56 25.38
CA LEU A 247 14.09 6.35 25.27
C LEU A 247 13.28 5.12 25.70
N GLY A 248 13.32 4.05 24.91
CA GLY A 248 12.60 2.81 25.17
C GLY A 248 11.08 2.85 24.92
N VAL A 249 10.53 4.01 24.51
CA VAL A 249 9.10 4.20 24.20
C VAL A 249 8.91 4.59 22.75
N THR A 250 9.59 5.66 22.31
CA THR A 250 9.50 6.10 20.90
C THR A 250 10.07 5.04 19.98
N GLY A 251 9.31 4.62 18.98
CA GLY A 251 9.60 3.48 18.12
C GLY A 251 8.83 2.21 18.47
N MET A 252 8.07 2.18 19.58
CA MET A 252 7.34 0.97 20.01
C MET A 252 6.23 0.56 19.04
N TYR A 253 5.69 1.50 18.25
CA TYR A 253 4.72 1.24 17.20
C TYR A 253 5.36 0.76 15.89
N GLN A 254 6.68 0.60 15.87
CA GLN A 254 7.45 0.17 14.70
C GLN A 254 8.21 -1.14 14.96
N ALA A 255 8.87 -1.24 16.13
CA ALA A 255 9.88 -2.25 16.42
C ALA A 255 9.41 -3.69 16.22
N GLY A 256 8.22 -4.03 16.70
CA GLY A 256 7.70 -5.40 16.64
C GLY A 256 7.29 -5.88 15.23
N PHE A 257 7.30 -5.00 14.23
CA PHE A 257 7.10 -5.41 12.83
C PHE A 257 8.34 -6.09 12.25
N PHE A 258 9.55 -5.76 12.68
CA PHE A 258 10.79 -6.38 12.19
C PHE A 258 10.81 -7.91 12.36
N PRO A 259 10.52 -8.48 13.54
CA PRO A 259 10.45 -9.93 13.71
C PRO A 259 9.46 -10.61 12.76
N VAL A 260 8.33 -9.95 12.48
CA VAL A 260 7.27 -10.48 11.62
C VAL A 260 7.66 -10.41 10.14
N MET A 261 8.10 -9.23 9.67
CA MET A 261 8.38 -9.01 8.26
C MET A 261 9.66 -9.70 7.81
N MET A 262 10.72 -9.65 8.64
CA MET A 262 12.00 -10.28 8.30
C MET A 262 12.00 -11.80 8.49
N PHE A 263 11.26 -12.31 9.46
CA PHE A 263 11.36 -13.72 9.84
C PHE A 263 10.02 -14.47 9.81
N GLY A 264 8.97 -13.90 10.42
CA GLY A 264 7.66 -14.55 10.51
C GLY A 264 7.07 -14.88 9.13
N LEU A 265 6.97 -13.88 8.24
CA LEU A 265 6.45 -14.09 6.89
C LEU A 265 7.31 -15.05 6.03
N PRO A 266 8.65 -15.01 6.04
CA PRO A 266 9.46 -16.06 5.46
C PRO A 266 9.17 -17.46 6.04
N GLY A 267 8.91 -17.57 7.35
CA GLY A 267 8.45 -18.82 7.99
C GLY A 267 7.09 -19.29 7.46
N ALA A 268 6.13 -18.37 7.30
CA ALA A 268 4.85 -18.64 6.67
C ALA A 268 5.00 -19.10 5.21
N ALA A 269 5.87 -18.43 4.44
CA ALA A 269 6.18 -18.80 3.06
C ALA A 269 6.75 -20.24 2.95
N LEU A 270 7.65 -20.61 3.85
CA LEU A 270 8.19 -21.95 3.93
C LEU A 270 7.10 -22.99 4.30
N ALA A 271 6.18 -22.65 5.20
CA ALA A 271 5.04 -23.50 5.56
C ALA A 271 4.12 -23.74 4.35
N ILE A 272 3.77 -22.69 3.61
CA ILE A 272 2.96 -22.78 2.39
C ILE A 272 3.64 -23.67 1.35
N TYR A 273 4.95 -23.47 1.13
CA TYR A 273 5.76 -24.31 0.22
C TYR A 273 5.73 -25.80 0.63
N HIS A 274 5.94 -26.09 1.91
CA HIS A 274 5.94 -27.47 2.39
C HIS A 274 4.57 -28.15 2.29
N CYS A 275 3.49 -27.39 2.39
CA CYS A 275 2.13 -27.88 2.25
C CYS A 275 1.67 -28.03 0.80
N ALA A 276 2.41 -27.48 -0.18
CA ALA A 276 2.05 -27.55 -1.59
C ALA A 276 2.15 -28.98 -2.15
N LYS A 277 1.30 -29.31 -3.14
CA LYS A 277 1.32 -30.59 -3.87
C LYS A 277 2.66 -30.76 -4.60
N PRO A 278 3.21 -31.99 -4.71
CA PRO A 278 4.54 -32.21 -5.30
C PRO A 278 4.74 -31.60 -6.68
N ASN A 279 3.74 -31.71 -7.54
CA ASN A 279 3.75 -31.15 -8.91
C ASN A 279 3.69 -29.61 -8.98
N GLN A 280 3.36 -28.92 -7.88
CA GLN A 280 3.28 -27.46 -7.79
C GLN A 280 4.47 -26.84 -7.04
N LYS A 281 5.29 -27.66 -6.35
CA LYS A 281 6.35 -27.17 -5.45
C LYS A 281 7.34 -26.21 -6.11
N VAL A 282 7.76 -26.49 -7.35
CA VAL A 282 8.75 -25.64 -8.05
C VAL A 282 8.19 -24.22 -8.26
N GLN A 283 6.93 -24.12 -8.70
CA GLN A 283 6.27 -22.83 -8.89
C GLN A 283 6.04 -22.11 -7.57
N VAL A 284 5.55 -22.82 -6.55
CA VAL A 284 5.31 -22.25 -5.22
C VAL A 284 6.62 -21.78 -4.59
N ALA A 285 7.72 -22.55 -4.73
CA ALA A 285 9.03 -22.15 -4.25
C ALA A 285 9.49 -20.83 -4.82
N SER A 286 9.36 -20.64 -6.14
CA SER A 286 9.78 -19.39 -6.81
C SER A 286 9.01 -18.17 -6.28
N ILE A 287 7.69 -18.28 -6.16
CA ILE A 287 6.82 -17.18 -5.70
C ILE A 287 7.08 -16.88 -4.22
N MET A 288 7.13 -17.92 -3.39
CA MET A 288 7.34 -17.78 -1.94
C MET A 288 8.73 -17.25 -1.62
N LEU A 289 9.77 -17.71 -2.32
CA LEU A 289 11.12 -17.22 -2.12
C LEU A 289 11.26 -15.74 -2.53
N ALA A 290 10.72 -15.36 -3.68
CA ALA A 290 10.75 -13.96 -4.12
C ALA A 290 10.04 -13.03 -3.12
N GLY A 291 8.85 -13.42 -2.63
CA GLY A 291 8.13 -12.68 -1.61
C GLY A 291 8.85 -12.65 -0.26
N ALA A 292 9.47 -13.77 0.16
CA ALA A 292 10.24 -13.86 1.39
C ALA A 292 11.48 -12.95 1.36
N LEU A 293 12.20 -12.91 0.25
CA LEU A 293 13.35 -12.01 0.07
C LEU A 293 12.91 -10.53 0.08
N ALA A 294 11.83 -10.19 -0.62
CA ALA A 294 11.28 -8.84 -0.59
C ALA A 294 10.90 -8.43 0.84
N SER A 295 10.18 -9.29 1.56
CA SER A 295 9.78 -9.05 2.96
C SER A 295 11.00 -8.91 3.88
N PHE A 296 11.99 -9.79 3.77
CA PHE A 296 13.17 -9.77 4.62
C PHE A 296 14.04 -8.52 4.40
N PHE A 297 14.36 -8.21 3.14
CA PHE A 297 15.29 -7.09 2.86
C PHE A 297 14.63 -5.72 2.95
N THR A 298 13.41 -5.58 2.41
CA THR A 298 12.76 -4.28 2.25
C THR A 298 11.52 -4.08 3.13
N GLY A 299 11.04 -5.13 3.80
CA GLY A 299 9.78 -5.06 4.54
C GLY A 299 8.53 -5.00 3.66
N ILE A 300 8.63 -5.21 2.34
CA ILE A 300 7.48 -5.27 1.43
C ILE A 300 6.81 -6.63 1.58
N THR A 301 5.66 -6.68 2.22
CA THR A 301 4.98 -7.92 2.63
C THR A 301 3.86 -8.34 1.71
N GLU A 302 3.33 -7.43 0.89
CA GLU A 302 2.16 -7.62 0.04
C GLU A 302 2.26 -8.84 -0.90
N PRO A 303 3.42 -9.15 -1.52
CA PRO A 303 3.52 -10.33 -2.37
C PRO A 303 3.24 -11.65 -1.63
N LEU A 304 3.63 -11.72 -0.34
CA LEU A 304 3.34 -12.86 0.51
C LEU A 304 1.92 -12.82 1.06
N GLU A 305 1.52 -11.70 1.66
CA GLU A 305 0.21 -11.54 2.31
C GLU A 305 -0.93 -11.78 1.31
N PHE A 306 -0.86 -11.21 0.10
CA PHE A 306 -1.88 -11.41 -0.93
C PHE A 306 -1.95 -12.84 -1.46
N SER A 307 -0.89 -13.64 -1.30
CA SER A 307 -0.90 -15.05 -1.69
C SER A 307 -1.85 -15.91 -0.85
N PHE A 308 -2.13 -15.51 0.41
CA PHE A 308 -3.02 -16.26 1.30
C PHE A 308 -4.20 -15.44 1.85
N MET A 309 -4.14 -14.12 1.86
CA MET A 309 -5.14 -13.22 2.43
C MET A 309 -6.58 -13.51 1.95
N PHE A 310 -6.76 -13.73 0.65
CA PHE A 310 -8.08 -13.93 0.05
C PHE A 310 -8.49 -15.40 -0.11
N VAL A 311 -7.51 -16.29 -0.20
CA VAL A 311 -7.76 -17.73 -0.40
C VAL A 311 -7.85 -18.50 0.91
N ALA A 312 -7.25 -17.98 1.95
CA ALA A 312 -7.22 -18.55 3.29
C ALA A 312 -7.33 -17.47 4.38
N PRO A 313 -8.47 -16.77 4.53
CA PRO A 313 -8.63 -15.65 5.46
C PRO A 313 -8.27 -15.98 6.92
N VAL A 314 -8.42 -17.25 7.32
CA VAL A 314 -8.02 -17.74 8.66
C VAL A 314 -6.52 -17.53 8.89
N LEU A 315 -5.67 -17.80 7.89
CA LEU A 315 -4.22 -17.56 7.99
C LEU A 315 -3.93 -16.06 8.13
N TYR A 316 -4.76 -15.24 7.49
CA TYR A 316 -4.57 -13.78 7.57
C TYR A 316 -4.93 -13.23 8.95
N VAL A 317 -6.00 -13.72 9.58
CA VAL A 317 -6.34 -13.35 10.96
C VAL A 317 -5.27 -13.84 11.94
N LEU A 318 -4.74 -15.06 11.74
CA LEU A 318 -3.61 -15.57 12.54
C LEU A 318 -2.36 -14.70 12.36
N HIS A 319 -2.06 -14.27 11.14
CA HIS A 319 -0.96 -13.35 10.85
C HIS A 319 -1.14 -12.02 11.58
N ALA A 320 -2.33 -11.41 11.53
CA ALA A 320 -2.64 -10.17 12.24
C ALA A 320 -2.46 -10.34 13.76
N LEU A 321 -2.95 -11.44 14.33
CA LEU A 321 -2.81 -11.76 15.75
C LEU A 321 -1.33 -11.92 16.15
N LEU A 322 -0.57 -12.69 15.39
CA LEU A 322 0.87 -12.89 15.64
C LEU A 322 1.64 -11.56 15.51
N THR A 323 1.23 -10.68 14.60
CA THR A 323 1.83 -9.34 14.49
C THR A 323 1.56 -8.53 15.74
N GLY A 324 0.30 -8.50 16.22
CA GLY A 324 -0.05 -7.82 17.47
C GLY A 324 0.76 -8.33 18.66
N ILE A 325 0.93 -9.65 18.78
CA ILE A 325 1.75 -10.28 19.83
C ILE A 325 3.21 -9.85 19.69
N SER A 326 3.76 -9.82 18.49
CA SER A 326 5.14 -9.39 18.24
C SER A 326 5.37 -7.95 18.68
N VAL A 327 4.47 -7.04 18.30
CA VAL A 327 4.55 -5.62 18.67
C VAL A 327 4.41 -5.45 20.18
N PHE A 328 3.49 -6.18 20.82
CA PHE A 328 3.32 -6.19 22.26
C PHE A 328 4.60 -6.64 23.01
N ILE A 329 5.23 -7.73 22.55
CA ILE A 329 6.47 -8.24 23.16
C ILE A 329 7.60 -7.21 23.02
N ALA A 330 7.84 -6.69 21.82
CA ALA A 330 8.89 -5.71 21.58
C ALA A 330 8.70 -4.46 22.43
N ALA A 331 7.47 -3.93 22.53
CA ALA A 331 7.14 -2.78 23.35
C ALA A 331 7.31 -3.06 24.86
N THR A 332 6.88 -4.23 25.35
CA THR A 332 7.03 -4.63 26.77
C THR A 332 8.48 -4.78 27.18
N MET A 333 9.31 -5.31 26.29
CA MET A 333 10.74 -5.54 26.53
C MET A 333 11.59 -4.32 26.23
N HIS A 334 11.01 -3.23 25.75
CA HIS A 334 11.70 -2.02 25.29
C HIS A 334 12.77 -2.32 24.23
N TRP A 335 12.53 -3.31 23.36
CA TRP A 335 13.37 -3.60 22.21
C TRP A 335 12.94 -2.71 21.07
N ILE A 336 13.69 -1.66 20.82
CA ILE A 336 13.30 -0.57 19.92
C ILE A 336 14.21 -0.52 18.71
N ALA A 337 13.61 -0.54 17.53
CA ALA A 337 14.16 -0.14 16.25
C ALA A 337 13.07 0.58 15.46
N GLY A 338 13.45 1.44 14.57
CA GLY A 338 12.50 2.16 13.73
C GLY A 338 12.85 2.02 12.25
N PHE A 339 11.90 2.44 11.42
CA PHE A 339 12.04 2.44 9.98
C PHE A 339 11.54 3.76 9.39
N GLY A 340 12.09 4.12 8.24
CA GLY A 340 11.56 5.24 7.45
C GLY A 340 10.49 4.79 6.48
N PHE A 341 10.60 3.54 5.99
CA PHE A 341 9.66 2.95 5.03
C PHE A 341 8.95 1.71 5.58
N SER A 342 9.70 0.66 5.92
CA SER A 342 9.12 -0.60 6.41
C SER A 342 10.14 -1.44 7.18
N ALA A 343 9.67 -2.40 7.96
CA ALA A 343 10.50 -3.17 8.88
C ALA A 343 11.29 -4.30 8.19
N GLY A 344 12.20 -3.92 7.32
CA GLY A 344 13.14 -4.80 6.63
C GLY A 344 14.58 -4.64 7.11
N LEU A 345 15.48 -5.53 6.63
CA LEU A 345 16.89 -5.50 6.98
C LEU A 345 17.56 -4.15 6.68
N VAL A 346 17.19 -3.52 5.57
CA VAL A 346 17.75 -2.23 5.17
C VAL A 346 17.46 -1.17 6.23
N ASP A 347 16.18 -1.00 6.60
CA ASP A 347 15.79 -0.02 7.62
C ASP A 347 16.37 -0.38 9.01
N MET A 348 16.44 -1.66 9.36
CA MET A 348 17.07 -2.10 10.62
C MET A 348 18.55 -1.70 10.69
N VAL A 349 19.31 -1.91 9.62
CA VAL A 349 20.72 -1.50 9.56
C VAL A 349 20.85 0.01 9.63
N LEU A 350 20.06 0.75 8.85
CA LEU A 350 20.10 2.22 8.82
C LEU A 350 19.71 2.85 10.16
N SER A 351 18.76 2.25 10.89
CA SER A 351 18.32 2.75 12.19
C SER A 351 19.16 2.25 13.38
N SER A 352 20.04 1.27 13.17
CA SER A 352 20.80 0.62 14.26
C SER A 352 21.72 1.57 15.06
N ARG A 353 22.15 2.67 14.44
CA ARG A 353 22.99 3.71 15.07
C ARG A 353 22.18 4.85 15.71
N ASN A 354 20.85 4.84 15.55
CA ASN A 354 20.00 5.86 16.14
C ASN A 354 20.04 5.77 17.67
N PRO A 355 20.20 6.88 18.41
CA PRO A 355 20.24 6.89 19.87
C PRO A 355 18.99 6.29 20.52
N LEU A 356 17.85 6.30 19.83
CA LEU A 356 16.58 5.71 20.29
C LEU A 356 16.49 4.20 20.04
N ALA A 357 17.42 3.60 19.29
CA ALA A 357 17.45 2.16 19.01
C ALA A 357 17.99 1.38 20.22
N VAL A 358 17.10 1.02 21.13
CA VAL A 358 17.44 0.31 22.39
C VAL A 358 17.35 -1.19 22.16
N SER A 359 18.43 -1.92 22.47
CA SER A 359 18.48 -3.40 22.38
C SER A 359 17.89 -3.98 21.08
N TRP A 360 18.02 -3.26 19.97
CA TRP A 360 17.43 -3.57 18.68
C TRP A 360 17.81 -4.97 18.16
N TYR A 361 19.01 -5.48 18.51
CA TYR A 361 19.47 -6.82 18.14
C TYR A 361 18.61 -7.94 18.72
N MET A 362 17.88 -7.68 19.81
CA MET A 362 16.94 -8.63 20.41
C MET A 362 15.73 -8.89 19.50
N LEU A 363 15.40 -7.95 18.61
CA LEU A 363 14.38 -8.17 17.59
C LEU A 363 14.77 -9.26 16.58
N LEU A 364 16.08 -9.47 16.36
CA LEU A 364 16.57 -10.61 15.54
C LEU A 364 16.33 -11.94 16.26
N VAL A 365 16.59 -11.99 17.57
CA VAL A 365 16.30 -13.17 18.40
C VAL A 365 14.81 -13.47 18.42
N GLN A 366 13.98 -12.44 18.66
CA GLN A 366 12.53 -12.55 18.56
C GLN A 366 12.10 -13.03 17.16
N GLY A 367 12.74 -12.51 16.10
CA GLY A 367 12.50 -12.90 14.73
C GLY A 367 12.72 -14.41 14.48
N ILE A 368 13.82 -14.96 14.95
CA ILE A 368 14.10 -16.41 14.82
C ILE A 368 13.00 -17.23 15.51
N VAL A 369 12.54 -16.82 16.69
CA VAL A 369 11.43 -17.47 17.40
C VAL A 369 10.13 -17.33 16.57
N PHE A 370 9.85 -16.14 16.04
CA PHE A 370 8.66 -15.91 15.22
C PHE A 370 8.70 -16.67 13.88
N PHE A 371 9.86 -16.86 13.27
CA PHE A 371 10.01 -17.75 12.11
C PHE A 371 9.47 -19.15 12.42
N ALA A 372 9.88 -19.73 13.53
CA ALA A 372 9.41 -21.05 13.95
C ALA A 372 7.91 -21.03 14.28
N ILE A 373 7.43 -20.05 15.03
CA ILE A 373 6.01 -19.91 15.37
C ILE A 373 5.16 -19.82 14.09
N TYR A 374 5.50 -18.94 13.15
CA TYR A 374 4.78 -18.80 11.89
C TYR A 374 4.80 -20.08 11.07
N TYR A 375 5.96 -20.74 10.97
CA TYR A 375 6.08 -22.00 10.24
C TYR A 375 5.15 -23.07 10.80
N PHE A 376 5.16 -23.30 12.11
CA PHE A 376 4.34 -24.35 12.71
C PHE A 376 2.85 -23.98 12.74
N VAL A 377 2.49 -22.74 13.09
CA VAL A 377 1.10 -22.26 13.13
C VAL A 377 0.48 -22.32 11.73
N PHE A 378 1.17 -21.83 10.71
CA PHE A 378 0.66 -21.85 9.33
C PHE A 378 0.53 -23.28 8.82
N ARG A 379 1.55 -24.11 9.03
CA ARG A 379 1.51 -25.52 8.61
C ARG A 379 0.39 -26.29 9.31
N PHE A 380 0.21 -26.08 10.60
CA PHE A 380 -0.89 -26.67 11.35
C PHE A 380 -2.25 -26.20 10.81
N ALA A 381 -2.47 -24.92 10.68
CA ALA A 381 -3.73 -24.36 10.21
C ALA A 381 -4.07 -24.79 8.78
N ILE A 382 -3.09 -24.81 7.86
CA ILE A 382 -3.27 -25.27 6.48
C ILE A 382 -3.74 -26.72 6.45
N ASN A 383 -3.16 -27.59 7.26
CA ASN A 383 -3.49 -29.01 7.27
C ASN A 383 -4.79 -29.29 8.05
N ALA A 384 -4.96 -28.69 9.24
CA ALA A 384 -6.13 -28.90 10.09
C ALA A 384 -7.43 -28.42 9.46
N PHE A 385 -7.41 -27.26 8.81
CA PHE A 385 -8.56 -26.67 8.13
C PHE A 385 -8.61 -26.96 6.62
N ASN A 386 -7.70 -27.76 6.10
CA ASN A 386 -7.56 -28.11 4.67
C ASN A 386 -7.61 -26.86 3.77
N LEU A 387 -6.87 -25.81 4.14
CA LEU A 387 -6.90 -24.52 3.45
C LEU A 387 -6.27 -24.65 2.05
N LYS A 388 -6.92 -24.01 1.07
CA LYS A 388 -6.52 -24.04 -0.34
C LYS A 388 -5.48 -22.96 -0.65
N THR A 389 -4.35 -23.00 0.05
CA THR A 389 -3.22 -22.10 -0.21
C THR A 389 -2.58 -22.37 -1.57
N LEU A 390 -1.67 -21.49 -1.99
CA LEU A 390 -0.96 -21.63 -3.26
C LEU A 390 -0.33 -23.03 -3.39
N GLY A 391 -0.61 -23.71 -4.52
CA GLY A 391 -0.17 -25.07 -4.77
C GLY A 391 -1.01 -26.18 -4.13
N ARG A 392 -2.10 -25.85 -3.42
CA ARG A 392 -3.11 -26.80 -2.88
C ARG A 392 -4.46 -26.70 -3.58
N GLU A 393 -4.58 -25.82 -4.58
CA GLU A 393 -5.80 -25.66 -5.36
C GLU A 393 -6.18 -26.98 -6.07
N ASP A 394 -7.49 -27.27 -6.16
CA ASP A 394 -7.99 -28.39 -6.93
C ASP A 394 -7.99 -28.01 -8.40
N LYS A 395 -6.88 -28.22 -9.09
CA LYS A 395 -6.78 -28.12 -10.54
C LYS A 395 -6.84 -29.51 -11.15
N ALA A 396 -7.70 -29.67 -12.17
CA ALA A 396 -7.61 -30.77 -13.10
C ALA A 396 -6.18 -30.83 -13.67
N GLU A 397 -5.61 -32.03 -13.70
CA GLU A 397 -4.26 -32.30 -14.22
C GLU A 397 -4.14 -31.78 -15.65
N THR A 398 -3.38 -30.74 -15.85
CA THR A 398 -2.88 -30.35 -17.17
C THR A 398 -1.38 -30.18 -17.06
N THR A 399 -0.68 -31.23 -17.46
CA THR A 399 0.75 -31.22 -17.75
C THR A 399 1.04 -30.22 -18.87
N ALA A 400 1.61 -29.06 -18.49
CA ALA A 400 2.26 -28.18 -19.45
C ALA A 400 3.57 -27.69 -18.86
N THR A 401 4.65 -28.22 -19.35
CA THR A 401 6.03 -27.76 -19.13
C THR A 401 6.15 -26.33 -19.68
N PRO A 402 6.72 -25.36 -18.93
CA PRO A 402 6.95 -24.04 -19.48
C PRO A 402 8.12 -24.09 -20.46
N THR A 403 7.83 -24.09 -21.73
CA THR A 403 8.84 -23.82 -22.76
C THR A 403 9.10 -22.30 -22.73
N GLN A 404 10.22 -21.88 -22.19
CA GLN A 404 10.74 -20.54 -22.38
C GLN A 404 11.08 -20.38 -23.86
N SER A 405 10.18 -19.77 -24.65
CA SER A 405 10.52 -19.34 -25.99
C SER A 405 11.11 -17.94 -25.93
N ASN A 406 12.28 -17.74 -26.53
CA ASN A 406 12.92 -16.44 -26.81
C ASN A 406 12.13 -15.61 -27.84
N GLN A 407 10.85 -15.41 -27.63
CA GLN A 407 10.00 -14.58 -28.49
C GLN A 407 10.02 -13.14 -27.99
N SER A 408 10.07 -12.18 -28.93
CA SER A 408 9.97 -10.77 -28.58
C SER A 408 8.61 -10.50 -27.88
N ARG A 409 8.57 -9.54 -26.96
CA ARG A 409 7.36 -9.17 -26.21
C ARG A 409 6.21 -8.82 -27.17
N GLU A 410 6.54 -8.24 -28.30
CA GLU A 410 5.56 -7.83 -29.32
C GLU A 410 4.93 -9.01 -30.03
N GLU A 411 5.72 -10.02 -30.42
CA GLU A 411 5.21 -11.25 -31.03
C GLU A 411 4.32 -12.03 -30.08
N ARG A 412 4.69 -12.04 -28.78
CA ARG A 412 3.88 -12.68 -27.75
C ARG A 412 2.55 -11.96 -27.55
N ALA A 413 2.52 -10.61 -27.56
CA ALA A 413 1.28 -9.84 -27.48
C ALA A 413 0.33 -10.13 -28.67
N VAL A 414 0.85 -10.22 -29.89
CA VAL A 414 0.06 -10.57 -31.07
C VAL A 414 -0.58 -11.96 -30.92
N LYS A 415 0.17 -12.94 -30.40
CA LYS A 415 -0.35 -14.28 -30.14
C LYS A 415 -1.41 -14.29 -29.04
N PHE A 416 -1.26 -13.47 -27.97
CA PHE A 416 -2.29 -13.30 -26.95
C PHE A 416 -3.57 -12.71 -27.55
N ILE A 417 -3.46 -11.69 -28.41
CA ILE A 417 -4.60 -11.09 -29.07
C ILE A 417 -5.32 -12.12 -29.93
N ALA A 418 -4.59 -12.91 -30.70
CA ALA A 418 -5.17 -13.98 -31.51
C ALA A 418 -5.87 -15.05 -30.68
N ALA A 419 -5.24 -15.50 -29.58
CA ALA A 419 -5.78 -16.51 -28.67
C ALA A 419 -7.03 -16.03 -27.90
N LEU A 420 -7.20 -14.72 -27.76
CA LEU A 420 -8.34 -14.08 -27.09
C LEU A 420 -9.46 -13.65 -28.06
N GLY A 421 -9.40 -14.10 -29.34
CA GLY A 421 -10.46 -13.88 -30.31
C GLY A 421 -10.25 -12.69 -31.25
N GLY A 422 -9.01 -12.15 -31.31
CA GLY A 422 -8.66 -11.02 -32.18
C GLY A 422 -8.88 -9.65 -31.53
N SER A 423 -8.40 -8.59 -32.21
CA SER A 423 -8.45 -7.21 -31.70
C SER A 423 -9.86 -6.70 -31.41
N GLU A 424 -10.83 -7.10 -32.25
CA GLU A 424 -12.23 -6.70 -32.12
C GLU A 424 -12.93 -7.26 -30.89
N ASN A 425 -12.36 -8.29 -30.25
CA ASN A 425 -12.93 -8.92 -29.05
C ASN A 425 -12.62 -8.18 -27.75
N PHE A 426 -11.77 -7.15 -27.77
CA PHE A 426 -11.37 -6.44 -26.58
C PHE A 426 -12.19 -5.17 -26.33
N LYS A 427 -12.86 -5.08 -25.16
CA LYS A 427 -13.44 -3.83 -24.64
C LYS A 427 -12.44 -3.09 -23.74
N THR A 428 -11.81 -3.83 -22.82
CA THR A 428 -10.77 -3.26 -21.94
C THR A 428 -9.69 -4.29 -21.68
N VAL A 429 -8.44 -3.80 -21.53
CA VAL A 429 -7.28 -4.58 -21.10
C VAL A 429 -6.70 -3.91 -19.88
N ASP A 430 -6.53 -4.63 -18.80
CA ASP A 430 -5.86 -4.19 -17.58
C ASP A 430 -5.09 -5.35 -16.95
N ALA A 431 -4.27 -5.09 -15.96
CA ALA A 431 -3.57 -6.13 -15.23
C ALA A 431 -3.51 -5.83 -13.74
N CYS A 432 -3.35 -6.86 -12.95
CA CYS A 432 -2.80 -6.78 -11.60
C CYS A 432 -1.47 -7.56 -11.58
N ILE A 433 -0.80 -7.56 -10.44
CA ILE A 433 0.54 -8.16 -10.25
C ILE A 433 0.69 -9.57 -10.86
N THR A 434 -0.40 -10.35 -10.93
CA THR A 434 -0.35 -11.75 -11.38
C THR A 434 -1.34 -12.13 -12.48
N ARG A 435 -2.24 -11.22 -12.90
CA ARG A 435 -3.34 -11.56 -13.83
C ARG A 435 -3.60 -10.43 -14.82
N LEU A 436 -3.79 -10.79 -16.09
CA LEU A 436 -4.49 -9.93 -17.04
C LEU A 436 -5.95 -9.85 -16.63
N ARG A 437 -6.54 -8.68 -16.69
CA ARG A 437 -7.97 -8.41 -16.48
C ARG A 437 -8.53 -7.85 -17.76
N LEU A 438 -9.38 -8.62 -18.38
CA LEU A 438 -9.93 -8.32 -19.69
C LEU A 438 -11.45 -8.18 -19.58
N THR A 439 -12.01 -7.23 -20.31
CA THR A 439 -13.42 -7.23 -20.65
C THR A 439 -13.51 -7.51 -22.15
N LEU A 440 -14.17 -8.59 -22.52
CA LEU A 440 -14.28 -9.08 -23.89
C LEU A 440 -15.70 -8.88 -24.41
N VAL A 441 -15.85 -8.88 -25.73
CA VAL A 441 -17.15 -8.85 -26.40
C VAL A 441 -17.80 -10.22 -26.33
N ASP A 442 -17.03 -11.28 -26.59
CA ASP A 442 -17.49 -12.66 -26.59
C ASP A 442 -16.44 -13.61 -26.00
N HIS A 443 -16.88 -14.46 -25.06
CA HIS A 443 -16.04 -15.48 -24.43
C HIS A 443 -15.92 -16.78 -25.23
N HIS A 444 -16.75 -17.00 -26.26
CA HIS A 444 -16.72 -18.22 -27.04
C HIS A 444 -15.55 -18.27 -28.02
N ASN A 445 -14.98 -17.12 -28.33
CA ASN A 445 -13.85 -16.97 -29.27
C ASN A 445 -12.47 -17.10 -28.57
N ILE A 446 -12.41 -17.60 -27.33
CA ILE A 446 -11.17 -17.74 -26.58
C ILE A 446 -10.59 -19.14 -26.80
N ASN A 447 -9.31 -19.19 -27.18
CA ASN A 447 -8.55 -20.44 -27.26
C ASN A 447 -7.70 -20.62 -25.99
N GLU A 448 -8.26 -21.34 -24.99
CA GLU A 448 -7.60 -21.55 -23.69
C GLU A 448 -6.30 -22.37 -23.82
N ASP A 449 -6.18 -23.28 -24.79
CA ASP A 449 -4.98 -24.08 -24.99
C ASP A 449 -3.83 -23.25 -25.57
N GLN A 450 -4.13 -22.33 -26.48
CA GLN A 450 -3.13 -21.36 -26.94
C GLN A 450 -2.70 -20.41 -25.82
N LEU A 451 -3.62 -19.95 -24.96
CA LEU A 451 -3.27 -19.13 -23.79
C LEU A 451 -2.34 -19.88 -22.84
N LYS A 452 -2.56 -21.18 -22.62
CA LYS A 452 -1.65 -22.02 -21.83
C LYS A 452 -0.28 -22.14 -22.48
N ALA A 453 -0.21 -22.36 -23.79
CA ALA A 453 1.05 -22.41 -24.55
C ALA A 453 1.83 -21.08 -24.46
N LEU A 454 1.15 -19.94 -24.31
CA LEU A 454 1.74 -18.61 -24.11
C LEU A 454 2.14 -18.32 -22.64
N GLY A 455 1.99 -19.29 -21.74
CA GLY A 455 2.39 -19.18 -20.35
C GLY A 455 1.26 -18.82 -19.38
N SER A 456 0.00 -18.84 -19.85
CA SER A 456 -1.15 -18.72 -18.95
C SER A 456 -1.25 -19.93 -18.03
N LYS A 457 -1.37 -19.67 -16.72
CA LYS A 457 -1.57 -20.68 -15.69
C LYS A 457 -3.05 -21.05 -15.50
N GLY A 458 -3.94 -20.41 -16.24
CA GLY A 458 -5.39 -20.62 -16.25
C GLY A 458 -6.15 -19.33 -16.50
N THR A 459 -7.44 -19.50 -16.76
CA THR A 459 -8.39 -18.43 -16.99
C THR A 459 -9.51 -18.47 -15.97
N VAL A 460 -10.05 -17.34 -15.58
CA VAL A 460 -11.22 -17.21 -14.69
C VAL A 460 -12.22 -16.30 -15.37
N LYS A 461 -13.38 -16.84 -15.74
CA LYS A 461 -14.49 -16.07 -16.31
C LYS A 461 -15.26 -15.36 -15.20
N LEU A 462 -15.53 -14.09 -15.37
CA LEU A 462 -16.22 -13.23 -14.41
C LEU A 462 -17.46 -12.60 -15.09
N GLY A 463 -18.62 -13.12 -14.77
CA GLY A 463 -19.87 -12.68 -15.43
C GLY A 463 -19.88 -13.00 -16.93
N ASN A 464 -20.57 -12.15 -17.70
CA ASN A 464 -20.80 -12.41 -19.15
C ASN A 464 -19.68 -11.87 -20.05
N ASP A 465 -18.84 -10.96 -19.57
CA ASP A 465 -17.82 -10.27 -20.38
C ASP A 465 -16.44 -10.15 -19.74
N GLY A 466 -16.31 -10.45 -18.44
CA GLY A 466 -15.05 -10.37 -17.70
C GLY A 466 -14.23 -11.65 -17.82
N LEU A 467 -12.92 -11.53 -18.14
CA LEU A 467 -11.96 -12.62 -18.16
C LEU A 467 -10.70 -12.25 -17.39
N GLN A 468 -10.22 -13.15 -16.55
CA GLN A 468 -8.90 -13.04 -15.95
C GLN A 468 -8.00 -14.15 -16.49
N VAL A 469 -6.80 -13.78 -16.98
CA VAL A 469 -5.78 -14.72 -17.42
C VAL A 469 -4.61 -14.66 -16.45
N ILE A 470 -4.31 -15.77 -15.77
CA ILE A 470 -3.29 -15.85 -14.74
C ILE A 470 -1.92 -16.04 -15.40
N LEU A 471 -1.06 -15.02 -15.32
CA LEU A 471 0.28 -15.02 -15.93
C LEU A 471 1.43 -14.94 -14.90
N GLY A 472 1.13 -14.57 -13.65
CA GLY A 472 2.16 -14.26 -12.67
C GLY A 472 2.77 -12.86 -12.90
N PRO A 473 4.04 -12.62 -12.47
CA PRO A 473 4.64 -11.27 -12.47
C PRO A 473 4.71 -10.56 -13.83
N GLU A 474 4.54 -11.31 -14.91
CA GLU A 474 4.59 -10.78 -16.28
C GLU A 474 3.27 -10.15 -16.73
N ALA A 475 2.20 -10.25 -15.96
CA ALA A 475 0.85 -9.85 -16.37
C ALA A 475 0.77 -8.38 -16.79
N GLU A 476 1.44 -7.48 -16.07
CA GLU A 476 1.46 -6.05 -16.36
C GLU A 476 2.20 -5.75 -17.67
N LEU A 477 3.37 -6.36 -17.87
CA LEU A 477 4.16 -6.20 -19.10
C LEU A 477 3.43 -6.71 -20.33
N VAL A 478 2.71 -7.84 -20.20
CA VAL A 478 1.90 -8.40 -21.28
C VAL A 478 0.68 -7.52 -21.57
N ALA A 479 0.03 -6.97 -20.55
CA ALA A 479 -1.08 -6.05 -20.72
C ALA A 479 -0.66 -4.77 -21.46
N GLU A 480 0.49 -4.20 -21.13
CA GLU A 480 1.04 -3.03 -21.83
C GLU A 480 1.34 -3.34 -23.31
N ALA A 481 1.96 -4.49 -23.57
CA ALA A 481 2.26 -4.91 -24.94
C ALA A 481 0.99 -5.15 -25.76
N ILE A 482 -0.06 -5.73 -25.17
CA ILE A 482 -1.37 -5.89 -25.82
C ILE A 482 -2.00 -4.50 -26.07
N LYS A 483 -2.02 -3.60 -25.07
CA LYS A 483 -2.55 -2.23 -25.23
C LYS A 483 -1.85 -1.46 -26.36
N ALA A 484 -0.53 -1.65 -26.49
CA ALA A 484 0.26 -1.00 -27.56
C ALA A 484 -0.11 -1.50 -28.96
N LYS A 485 -0.54 -2.76 -29.11
CA LYS A 485 -0.94 -3.37 -30.39
C LYS A 485 -2.43 -3.18 -30.73
N LEU A 486 -3.27 -2.84 -29.73
CA LEU A 486 -4.71 -2.55 -29.92
C LEU A 486 -4.98 -1.07 -30.27
N LYS A 487 -3.98 -0.19 -30.15
CA LYS A 487 -4.01 1.20 -30.61
C LYS A 487 -3.72 1.28 -32.10
#